data_4a3ed43e0ab50f2b98b7a21ba7555475
#
_entry.id   4a3ed43e0ab50f2b98b7a21ba7555475
#
_cell.length_a   1.000
_cell.length_b   1.000
_cell.length_c   1.000
_cell.angle_alpha   90.00
_cell.angle_beta   90.00
_cell.angle_gamma   90.00
#
_symmetry.space_group_name_H-M   'P 1'
#
loop_
_entity.id
_entity.type
_entity.pdbx_description
1 polymer ?
#
loop_
_entity_poly.entity_id
_entity_poly.type
_entity_poly.pdbx_seq_one_letter_code
_entity_poly.pdbx_strand_id
1 'polypeptide(L)'
;MKFLSSDHATVPVQALRAEELEDVLDTLPSAQAAWLRATGFTGAIGDRQLISDDAGSLVRVFAGLGTPEQRRRKRFGLAEAVQGLPAGGYHLETTLEGADLDEAALALLLAGYRFDRYRATGEDLPRFTAPAGVDRARIEAIATGEALTRDLINTPANDMGPQELAEAAIALAQTHGARVAVTEGEALLEKNLPLIHTVGRAARRAPRLIDLRWGATGPKLTLVGKGVIFDTGGLNLKPGASMALMKKDMGGAATVLGLAHMIMALDMDVQLRVLIPAVENAVAGDAFRPGDILHSRKGLTVEINNTDAEGRLVLADALALADEENPDHIVSFATLTGAARVAVGPDIAPFFSTDETLATTLAQAAGEVADPVWRLPFHDAYEAMIEPGIADLDNAPKGGFAGAITAALFLRRFVEAAPYTHFDVYGWQPSPSPARPKGGVGQGARALLQALPKALDL
;
A
#
# COMPACT_ATOMS: atom_id res chain seq x y z
N MET A 1 5.61 10.24 9.86
CA MET A 1 5.43 9.82 11.29
C MET A 1 6.79 9.66 11.91
N LYS A 2 7.00 10.14 13.16
CA LYS A 2 8.35 10.16 13.76
C LYS A 2 8.31 9.83 15.24
N PHE A 3 9.33 9.17 15.72
CA PHE A 3 9.58 8.97 17.15
C PHE A 3 9.99 10.28 17.84
N LEU A 4 9.77 10.35 19.15
CA LEU A 4 10.31 11.40 19.99
C LEU A 4 11.86 11.33 20.02
N SER A 5 12.50 12.44 20.34
CA SER A 5 13.92 12.43 20.68
C SER A 5 14.14 11.73 22.03
N SER A 6 15.35 11.18 22.23
CA SER A 6 15.69 10.38 23.41
C SER A 6 15.80 11.18 24.72
N ASP A 7 15.83 12.52 24.63
CA ASP A 7 15.93 13.44 25.77
C ASP A 7 14.56 13.79 26.41
N HIS A 8 13.45 13.33 25.83
CA HIS A 8 12.13 13.54 26.41
C HIS A 8 11.91 12.67 27.63
N ALA A 9 11.29 13.26 28.66
CA ALA A 9 10.78 12.49 29.79
C ALA A 9 9.66 11.56 29.31
N THR A 10 9.77 10.27 29.63
CA THR A 10 8.88 9.24 29.11
C THR A 10 8.45 8.26 30.19
N VAL A 11 7.23 7.76 30.06
CA VAL A 11 6.70 6.68 30.89
C VAL A 11 7.02 5.34 30.22
N PRO A 12 7.54 4.33 30.97
CA PRO A 12 7.78 3.00 30.43
C PRO A 12 6.49 2.28 30.08
N VAL A 13 6.46 1.67 28.87
CA VAL A 13 5.47 0.69 28.44
C VAL A 13 6.17 -0.66 28.44
N GLN A 14 5.91 -1.47 29.45
CA GLN A 14 6.44 -2.83 29.55
C GLN A 14 5.54 -3.77 28.75
N ALA A 15 6.01 -4.18 27.56
CA ALA A 15 5.29 -5.09 26.69
C ALA A 15 5.67 -6.54 27.01
N LEU A 16 4.68 -7.36 27.37
CA LEU A 16 4.86 -8.71 27.87
C LEU A 16 4.15 -9.73 26.97
N ARG A 17 4.86 -10.81 26.65
CA ARG A 17 4.22 -12.02 26.12
C ARG A 17 3.41 -12.68 27.24
N ALA A 18 2.29 -13.31 26.90
CA ALA A 18 1.45 -13.97 27.90
C ALA A 18 2.20 -15.05 28.68
N GLU A 19 3.13 -15.74 28.01
CA GLU A 19 4.00 -16.77 28.61
C GLU A 19 5.06 -16.22 29.60
N GLU A 20 5.36 -14.91 29.56
CA GLU A 20 6.35 -14.26 30.45
C GLU A 20 5.70 -13.66 31.69
N LEU A 21 4.37 -13.68 31.81
CA LEU A 21 3.64 -12.92 32.81
C LEU A 21 4.01 -13.32 34.23
N GLU A 22 4.04 -14.62 34.59
CA GLU A 22 4.33 -15.07 35.95
C GLU A 22 5.76 -14.72 36.36
N ASP A 23 6.74 -14.91 35.47
CA ASP A 23 8.15 -14.57 35.73
C ASP A 23 8.30 -13.07 36.02
N VAL A 24 7.56 -12.24 35.30
CA VAL A 24 7.56 -10.78 35.50
C VAL A 24 6.88 -10.41 36.80
N LEU A 25 5.72 -11.01 37.11
CA LEU A 25 5.01 -10.77 38.40
C LEU A 25 5.88 -11.05 39.62
N ASP A 26 6.76 -12.04 39.53
CA ASP A 26 7.68 -12.41 40.63
C ASP A 26 8.80 -11.38 40.83
N THR A 27 9.11 -10.57 39.82
CA THR A 27 10.15 -9.51 39.90
C THR A 27 9.58 -8.14 40.26
N LEU A 28 8.26 -7.95 40.17
CA LEU A 28 7.61 -6.67 40.44
C LEU A 28 7.48 -6.36 41.93
N PRO A 29 7.40 -5.06 42.31
CA PRO A 29 6.94 -4.68 43.64
C PRO A 29 5.59 -5.34 43.97
N SER A 30 5.45 -5.85 45.18
CA SER A 30 4.27 -6.64 45.59
C SER A 30 2.93 -5.95 45.32
N ALA A 31 2.86 -4.62 45.48
CA ALA A 31 1.67 -3.83 45.18
C ALA A 31 1.30 -3.84 43.68
N GLN A 32 2.29 -3.75 42.78
CA GLN A 32 2.05 -3.80 41.33
C GLN A 32 1.64 -5.20 40.90
N ALA A 33 2.31 -6.24 41.36
CA ALA A 33 1.94 -7.63 41.09
C ALA A 33 0.51 -7.95 41.60
N ALA A 34 0.16 -7.51 42.80
CA ALA A 34 -1.19 -7.66 43.36
C ALA A 34 -2.24 -6.91 42.52
N TRP A 35 -1.92 -5.70 42.03
CA TRP A 35 -2.79 -4.92 41.18
C TRP A 35 -3.04 -5.60 39.84
N LEU A 36 -1.99 -6.08 39.15
CA LEU A 36 -2.12 -6.80 37.87
C LEU A 36 -3.00 -8.06 38.04
N ARG A 37 -2.82 -8.83 39.10
CA ARG A 37 -3.67 -9.99 39.40
C ARG A 37 -5.13 -9.58 39.68
N ALA A 38 -5.34 -8.54 40.50
CA ALA A 38 -6.67 -8.07 40.88
C ALA A 38 -7.46 -7.49 39.70
N THR A 39 -6.78 -6.86 38.71
CA THR A 39 -7.40 -6.31 37.49
C THR A 39 -7.54 -7.33 36.37
N GLY A 40 -7.07 -8.56 36.56
CA GLY A 40 -7.19 -9.64 35.59
C GLY A 40 -6.29 -9.45 34.36
N PHE A 41 -5.14 -8.80 34.50
CA PHE A 41 -4.18 -8.68 33.41
C PHE A 41 -3.60 -10.06 33.09
N THR A 42 -3.76 -10.49 31.84
CA THR A 42 -3.34 -11.83 31.39
C THR A 42 -2.20 -11.78 30.36
N GLY A 43 -1.78 -10.59 29.96
CA GLY A 43 -0.83 -10.40 28.86
C GLY A 43 -1.40 -10.71 27.47
N ALA A 44 -2.72 -10.90 27.33
CA ALA A 44 -3.37 -11.10 26.03
C ALA A 44 -3.20 -9.86 25.12
N ILE A 45 -3.31 -10.05 23.80
CA ILE A 45 -3.25 -8.93 22.85
C ILE A 45 -4.34 -7.91 23.19
N GLY A 46 -3.92 -6.65 23.37
CA GLY A 46 -4.80 -5.54 23.73
C GLY A 46 -4.99 -5.34 25.23
N ASP A 47 -4.57 -6.30 26.09
CA ASP A 47 -4.53 -6.08 27.52
C ASP A 47 -3.64 -4.89 27.84
N ARG A 48 -4.14 -4.02 28.74
CA ARG A 48 -3.42 -2.83 29.19
C ARG A 48 -3.74 -2.54 30.63
N GLN A 49 -2.70 -2.26 31.44
CA GLN A 49 -2.84 -1.76 32.81
C GLN A 49 -1.95 -0.54 33.03
N LEU A 50 -2.54 0.47 33.62
CA LEU A 50 -1.86 1.71 33.98
C LEU A 50 -1.54 1.69 35.47
N ILE A 51 -0.31 2.04 35.83
CA ILE A 51 0.16 2.15 37.21
C ILE A 51 0.44 3.61 37.49
N SER A 52 -0.18 4.14 38.54
CA SER A 52 0.08 5.49 39.06
C SER A 52 0.88 5.44 40.36
N ASP A 53 1.57 6.55 40.66
CA ASP A 53 2.12 6.82 41.97
C ASP A 53 1.03 7.30 42.96
N ASP A 54 1.43 7.59 44.19
CA ASP A 54 0.54 8.06 45.26
C ASP A 54 -0.04 9.46 44.96
N ALA A 55 0.56 10.23 44.05
CA ALA A 55 0.06 11.52 43.56
C ALA A 55 -0.90 11.39 42.36
N GLY A 56 -1.12 10.17 41.85
CA GLY A 56 -1.97 9.88 40.70
C GLY A 56 -1.29 10.09 39.34
N SER A 57 0.03 10.35 39.31
CA SER A 57 0.78 10.47 38.08
C SER A 57 1.05 9.07 37.48
N LEU A 58 0.91 8.93 36.17
CA LEU A 58 1.21 7.69 35.45
C LEU A 58 2.72 7.42 35.48
N VAL A 59 3.13 6.27 36.06
CA VAL A 59 4.54 5.90 36.21
C VAL A 59 4.94 4.68 35.40
N ARG A 60 3.98 3.83 34.98
CA ARG A 60 4.22 2.64 34.17
C ARG A 60 2.96 2.19 33.44
N VAL A 61 3.13 1.57 32.28
CA VAL A 61 2.07 0.87 31.57
C VAL A 61 2.51 -0.57 31.34
N PHE A 62 1.63 -1.53 31.58
CA PHE A 62 1.80 -2.92 31.15
C PHE A 62 0.94 -3.13 29.88
N ALA A 63 1.52 -3.76 28.86
CA ALA A 63 0.87 -4.02 27.57
C ALA A 63 1.02 -5.51 27.21
N GLY A 64 -0.08 -6.18 26.89
CA GLY A 64 -0.09 -7.58 26.50
C GLY A 64 0.22 -7.78 25.02
N LEU A 65 1.15 -8.68 24.73
CA LEU A 65 1.51 -9.13 23.38
C LEU A 65 0.81 -10.44 22.98
N GLY A 66 0.14 -11.10 23.92
CA GLY A 66 -0.57 -12.36 23.71
C GLY A 66 0.32 -13.59 23.66
N THR A 67 -0.32 -14.73 23.41
CA THR A 67 0.34 -16.02 23.20
C THR A 67 0.93 -16.11 21.79
N PRO A 68 1.86 -17.08 21.50
CA PRO A 68 2.38 -17.29 20.15
C PRO A 68 1.28 -17.54 19.11
N GLU A 69 0.20 -18.22 19.49
CA GLU A 69 -0.95 -18.46 18.61
C GLU A 69 -1.71 -17.17 18.30
N GLN A 70 -1.94 -16.33 19.31
CA GLN A 70 -2.59 -15.04 19.14
C GLN A 70 -1.77 -14.12 18.25
N ARG A 71 -0.44 -14.04 18.42
CA ARG A 71 0.47 -13.24 17.58
C ARG A 71 0.48 -13.70 16.12
N ARG A 72 0.39 -15.01 15.84
CA ARG A 72 0.26 -15.49 14.47
C ARG A 72 -1.05 -15.06 13.81
N ARG A 73 -2.14 -15.01 14.55
CA ARG A 73 -3.47 -14.63 14.05
C ARG A 73 -3.68 -13.12 13.98
N LYS A 74 -2.98 -12.35 14.79
CA LYS A 74 -3.19 -10.91 14.96
C LYS A 74 -1.84 -10.19 15.08
N ARG A 75 -1.31 -9.77 13.92
CA ARG A 75 -0.06 -9.02 13.84
C ARG A 75 -0.27 -7.58 14.33
N PHE A 76 0.82 -6.87 14.64
CA PHE A 76 0.79 -5.50 15.18
C PHE A 76 0.03 -5.36 16.49
N GLY A 77 -0.06 -6.41 17.28
CA GLY A 77 -0.89 -6.47 18.49
C GLY A 77 -0.61 -5.38 19.52
N LEU A 78 0.65 -4.91 19.63
CA LEU A 78 1.03 -3.81 20.52
C LEU A 78 0.26 -2.51 20.23
N ALA A 79 -0.09 -2.24 18.95
CA ALA A 79 -0.87 -1.06 18.59
C ALA A 79 -2.22 -0.99 19.31
N GLU A 80 -2.86 -2.13 19.56
CA GLU A 80 -4.15 -2.19 20.27
C GLU A 80 -4.01 -1.82 21.75
N ALA A 81 -2.94 -2.28 22.39
CA ALA A 81 -2.67 -1.93 23.79
C ALA A 81 -2.27 -0.47 23.99
N VAL A 82 -1.53 0.12 23.04
CA VAL A 82 -1.07 1.53 23.16
C VAL A 82 -2.06 2.54 22.61
N GLN A 83 -3.00 2.12 21.79
CA GLN A 83 -4.05 2.99 21.27
C GLN A 83 -4.98 3.42 22.44
N GLY A 84 -5.09 4.74 22.66
CA GLY A 84 -5.88 5.31 23.75
C GLY A 84 -5.13 5.38 25.09
N LEU A 85 -3.79 5.29 25.09
CA LEU A 85 -3.00 5.80 26.22
C LEU A 85 -3.21 7.31 26.34
N PRO A 86 -3.11 7.88 27.56
CA PRO A 86 -3.10 9.32 27.75
C PRO A 86 -2.04 10.01 26.88
N ALA A 87 -2.29 11.27 26.51
CA ALA A 87 -1.27 12.08 25.86
C ALA A 87 0.00 12.15 26.70
N GLY A 88 1.15 12.03 26.05
CA GLY A 88 2.44 12.05 26.75
C GLY A 88 3.54 11.33 25.97
N GLY A 89 4.75 11.35 26.54
CA GLY A 89 5.92 10.64 26.03
C GLY A 89 6.03 9.25 26.66
N TYR A 90 6.35 8.25 25.85
CA TYR A 90 6.50 6.85 26.26
C TYR A 90 7.75 6.22 25.67
N HIS A 91 8.29 5.18 26.34
CA HIS A 91 9.30 4.30 25.76
C HIS A 91 8.93 2.83 25.98
N LEU A 92 9.38 1.97 25.08
CA LEU A 92 9.09 0.54 25.14
C LEU A 92 10.16 -0.20 25.95
N GLU A 93 9.72 -0.98 26.94
CA GLU A 93 10.50 -2.00 27.63
C GLU A 93 10.02 -3.38 27.18
N THR A 94 10.87 -4.22 26.58
CA THR A 94 10.45 -5.49 26.01
C THR A 94 11.64 -6.45 25.86
N THR A 95 11.34 -7.74 25.75
CA THR A 95 12.28 -8.82 25.38
C THR A 95 12.23 -9.15 23.89
N LEU A 96 11.47 -8.38 23.07
CA LEU A 96 11.40 -8.59 21.64
C LEU A 96 12.73 -8.22 20.96
N GLU A 97 13.08 -8.98 19.92
CA GLU A 97 14.29 -8.77 19.12
C GLU A 97 13.98 -8.95 17.63
N GLY A 98 14.86 -8.47 16.75
CA GLY A 98 14.78 -8.64 15.30
C GLY A 98 13.45 -8.19 14.71
N ALA A 99 12.87 -9.00 13.84
CA ALA A 99 11.64 -8.68 13.12
C ALA A 99 10.43 -8.43 14.05
N ASP A 100 10.35 -9.10 15.19
CA ASP A 100 9.28 -8.88 16.17
C ASP A 100 9.41 -7.49 16.81
N LEU A 101 10.63 -7.03 17.09
CA LEU A 101 10.89 -5.69 17.61
C LEU A 101 10.62 -4.61 16.57
N ASP A 102 10.99 -4.82 15.31
CA ASP A 102 10.70 -3.91 14.20
C ASP A 102 9.19 -3.79 13.97
N GLU A 103 8.44 -4.89 14.03
CA GLU A 103 6.97 -4.86 13.97
C GLU A 103 6.38 -4.06 15.13
N ALA A 104 6.86 -4.30 16.36
CA ALA A 104 6.41 -3.56 17.53
C ALA A 104 6.70 -2.05 17.40
N ALA A 105 7.90 -1.68 16.96
CA ALA A 105 8.29 -0.30 16.72
C ALA A 105 7.41 0.38 15.67
N LEU A 106 7.13 -0.31 14.56
CA LEU A 106 6.22 0.17 13.52
C LEU A 106 4.78 0.28 14.05
N ALA A 107 4.34 -0.67 14.88
CA ALA A 107 3.03 -0.64 15.52
C ALA A 107 2.83 0.62 16.39
N LEU A 108 3.86 1.05 17.15
CA LEU A 108 3.82 2.27 17.96
C LEU A 108 3.55 3.52 17.10
N LEU A 109 4.22 3.63 15.94
CA LEU A 109 4.00 4.78 15.05
C LEU A 109 2.63 4.71 14.39
N LEU A 110 2.26 3.55 13.82
CA LEU A 110 1.00 3.39 13.09
C LEU A 110 -0.24 3.47 13.99
N ALA A 111 -0.13 3.16 15.28
CA ALA A 111 -1.21 3.39 16.27
C ALA A 111 -1.60 4.87 16.36
N GLY A 112 -0.67 5.78 16.11
CA GLY A 112 -0.88 7.22 16.07
C GLY A 112 -1.46 7.75 14.76
N TYR A 113 -1.65 6.91 13.72
CA TYR A 113 -2.20 7.39 12.45
C TYR A 113 -3.66 7.84 12.60
N ARG A 114 -3.97 9.03 12.09
CA ARG A 114 -5.31 9.61 11.97
C ARG A 114 -5.46 10.29 10.62
N PHE A 115 -6.63 10.19 10.02
CA PHE A 115 -7.00 10.96 8.83
C PHE A 115 -7.88 12.15 9.25
N ASP A 116 -7.23 13.26 9.57
CA ASP A 116 -7.87 14.43 10.19
C ASP A 116 -8.18 15.57 9.22
N ARG A 117 -8.04 15.33 7.90
CA ARG A 117 -8.20 16.36 6.87
C ARG A 117 -9.53 17.10 6.92
N TYR A 118 -10.63 16.41 7.26
CA TYR A 118 -11.98 16.99 7.27
C TYR A 118 -12.56 17.17 8.67
N ARG A 119 -12.05 16.45 9.63
CA ARG A 119 -12.49 16.52 11.01
C ARG A 119 -11.33 16.21 11.94
N ALA A 120 -10.74 17.27 12.48
CA ALA A 120 -9.74 17.10 13.53
C ALA A 120 -10.38 16.50 14.79
N THR A 121 -9.74 15.51 15.38
CA THR A 121 -10.21 14.89 16.64
C THR A 121 -9.89 15.80 17.84
N GLY A 122 -8.91 16.70 17.71
CA GLY A 122 -8.47 17.60 18.78
C GLY A 122 -7.79 16.89 19.97
N GLU A 123 -7.57 15.58 19.86
CA GLU A 123 -6.93 14.79 20.89
C GLU A 123 -5.41 14.73 20.67
N ASP A 124 -4.66 15.05 21.74
CA ASP A 124 -3.24 14.77 21.74
C ASP A 124 -3.01 13.25 21.85
N LEU A 125 -2.10 12.75 21.04
CA LEU A 125 -1.81 11.30 20.96
C LEU A 125 -0.60 10.93 21.82
N PRO A 126 -0.53 9.68 22.32
CA PRO A 126 0.69 9.14 22.90
C PRO A 126 1.79 9.14 21.85
N ARG A 127 2.99 9.53 22.24
CA ARG A 127 4.18 9.56 21.38
C ARG A 127 5.29 8.73 21.99
N PHE A 128 6.08 8.08 21.18
CA PHE A 128 7.07 7.09 21.63
C PHE A 128 8.47 7.52 21.22
N THR A 129 9.48 7.17 22.04
CA THR A 129 10.88 7.12 21.59
C THR A 129 11.12 5.84 20.80
N ALA A 130 12.12 5.86 19.93
CA ALA A 130 12.51 4.64 19.22
C ALA A 130 13.01 3.58 20.21
N PRO A 131 12.51 2.34 20.14
CA PRO A 131 13.06 1.26 20.95
C PRO A 131 14.54 1.03 20.66
N ALA A 132 15.30 0.61 21.66
CA ALA A 132 16.71 0.25 21.47
C ALA A 132 16.82 -0.96 20.53
N GLY A 133 17.77 -0.94 19.60
CA GLY A 133 18.02 -2.06 18.68
C GLY A 133 17.26 -1.99 17.36
N VAL A 134 16.34 -1.02 17.16
CA VAL A 134 15.67 -0.82 15.85
C VAL A 134 16.44 0.18 14.98
N ASP A 135 16.38 -0.02 13.67
CA ASP A 135 16.73 1.02 12.71
C ASP A 135 15.60 2.07 12.66
N ARG A 136 15.81 3.14 13.45
CA ARG A 136 14.86 4.25 13.57
C ARG A 136 14.50 4.86 12.21
N ALA A 137 15.50 5.09 11.34
CA ALA A 137 15.29 5.73 10.05
C ALA A 137 14.41 4.85 9.16
N ARG A 138 14.64 3.56 9.15
CA ARG A 138 13.86 2.58 8.41
C ARG A 138 12.41 2.53 8.90
N ILE A 139 12.17 2.43 10.21
CA ILE A 139 10.80 2.36 10.75
C ILE A 139 10.03 3.67 10.48
N GLU A 140 10.67 4.84 10.63
CA GLU A 140 10.07 6.14 10.32
C GLU A 140 9.76 6.31 8.82
N ALA A 141 10.64 5.84 7.93
CA ALA A 141 10.41 5.86 6.49
C ALA A 141 9.20 4.99 6.10
N ILE A 142 9.12 3.77 6.63
CA ILE A 142 8.00 2.86 6.38
C ILE A 142 6.69 3.46 6.92
N ALA A 143 6.67 3.93 8.16
CA ALA A 143 5.47 4.51 8.76
C ALA A 143 4.98 5.74 8.01
N THR A 144 5.89 6.57 7.50
CA THR A 144 5.55 7.78 6.73
C THR A 144 5.02 7.43 5.33
N GLY A 145 5.63 6.45 4.66
CA GLY A 145 5.15 5.96 3.35
C GLY A 145 3.76 5.31 3.45
N GLU A 146 3.52 4.53 4.51
CA GLU A 146 2.19 3.97 4.81
C GLU A 146 1.14 5.07 5.07
N ALA A 147 1.49 6.10 5.85
CA ALA A 147 0.60 7.23 6.13
C ALA A 147 0.27 7.98 4.83
N LEU A 148 1.26 8.26 3.98
CA LEU A 148 1.05 8.88 2.66
C LEU A 148 0.08 8.05 1.80
N THR A 149 0.29 6.74 1.70
CA THR A 149 -0.61 5.84 0.97
C THR A 149 -2.05 5.93 1.49
N ARG A 150 -2.22 5.90 2.81
CA ARG A 150 -3.54 5.97 3.45
C ARG A 150 -4.22 7.31 3.23
N ASP A 151 -3.49 8.42 3.36
CA ASP A 151 -4.01 9.77 3.17
C ASP A 151 -4.52 9.99 1.74
N LEU A 152 -3.76 9.53 0.75
CA LEU A 152 -4.16 9.61 -0.65
C LEU A 152 -5.46 8.83 -0.92
N ILE A 153 -5.56 7.58 -0.46
CA ILE A 153 -6.75 6.74 -0.67
C ILE A 153 -7.96 7.27 0.13
N ASN A 154 -7.73 7.77 1.34
CA ASN A 154 -8.80 8.28 2.19
C ASN A 154 -9.39 9.59 1.68
N THR A 155 -8.63 10.38 0.95
CA THR A 155 -9.10 11.65 0.39
C THR A 155 -10.17 11.40 -0.68
N PRO A 156 -11.38 11.94 -0.53
CA PRO A 156 -12.45 11.79 -1.52
C PRO A 156 -12.10 12.41 -2.88
N ALA A 157 -12.71 11.88 -3.94
CA ALA A 157 -12.40 12.26 -5.32
C ALA A 157 -12.68 13.74 -5.66
N ASN A 158 -13.53 14.43 -4.92
CA ASN A 158 -13.72 15.89 -5.09
C ASN A 158 -12.45 16.69 -4.73
N ASP A 159 -11.62 16.18 -3.82
CA ASP A 159 -10.38 16.79 -3.36
C ASP A 159 -9.12 15.97 -3.74
N MET A 160 -9.31 14.87 -4.47
CA MET A 160 -8.27 14.03 -5.03
C MET A 160 -8.63 13.70 -6.48
N GLY A 161 -8.37 14.62 -7.39
CA GLY A 161 -8.46 14.39 -8.82
C GLY A 161 -7.11 14.06 -9.44
N PRO A 162 -7.04 13.93 -10.79
CA PRO A 162 -5.76 13.68 -11.48
C PRO A 162 -4.72 14.76 -11.22
N GLN A 163 -5.15 16.02 -11.02
CA GLN A 163 -4.27 17.14 -10.68
C GLN A 163 -3.70 17.02 -9.27
N GLU A 164 -4.55 16.79 -8.28
CA GLU A 164 -4.15 16.69 -6.89
C GLU A 164 -3.24 15.46 -6.64
N LEU A 165 -3.44 14.37 -7.40
CA LEU A 165 -2.51 13.24 -7.39
C LEU A 165 -1.14 13.62 -7.97
N ALA A 166 -1.11 14.40 -9.06
CA ALA A 166 0.13 14.93 -9.61
C ALA A 166 0.83 15.88 -8.63
N GLU A 167 0.09 16.76 -7.96
CA GLU A 167 0.61 17.66 -6.93
C GLU A 167 1.21 16.89 -5.74
N ALA A 168 0.59 15.78 -5.32
CA ALA A 168 1.14 14.91 -4.28
C ALA A 168 2.48 14.27 -4.71
N ALA A 169 2.58 13.82 -5.96
CA ALA A 169 3.84 13.30 -6.50
C ALA A 169 4.93 14.39 -6.62
N ILE A 170 4.57 15.61 -6.99
CA ILE A 170 5.49 16.77 -7.04
C ILE A 170 5.97 17.13 -5.63
N ALA A 171 5.09 17.17 -4.64
CA ALA A 171 5.47 17.43 -3.24
C ALA A 171 6.42 16.35 -2.68
N LEU A 172 6.15 15.08 -3.00
CA LEU A 172 7.03 13.97 -2.67
C LEU A 172 8.41 14.14 -3.33
N ALA A 173 8.44 14.47 -4.62
CA ALA A 173 9.68 14.69 -5.36
C ALA A 173 10.51 15.83 -4.77
N GLN A 174 9.88 16.95 -4.41
CA GLN A 174 10.55 18.09 -3.76
C GLN A 174 11.20 17.69 -2.44
N THR A 175 10.54 16.82 -1.66
CA THR A 175 11.07 16.34 -0.38
C THR A 175 12.37 15.54 -0.55
N HIS A 176 12.51 14.80 -1.64
CA HIS A 176 13.63 13.88 -1.88
C HIS A 176 14.58 14.32 -3.01
N GLY A 177 14.42 15.52 -3.57
CA GLY A 177 15.24 15.97 -4.69
C GLY A 177 15.02 15.19 -6.00
N ALA A 178 13.85 14.56 -6.15
CA ALA A 178 13.45 13.86 -7.38
C ALA A 178 12.92 14.85 -8.43
N ARG A 179 12.76 14.39 -9.68
CA ARG A 179 12.18 15.16 -10.78
C ARG A 179 10.85 14.57 -11.17
N VAL A 180 9.90 15.43 -11.52
CA VAL A 180 8.57 15.01 -12.02
C VAL A 180 8.27 15.73 -13.32
N ALA A 181 7.82 14.97 -14.32
CA ALA A 181 7.20 15.47 -15.53
C ALA A 181 5.73 15.05 -15.54
N VAL A 182 4.83 15.96 -15.91
CA VAL A 182 3.39 15.70 -16.05
C VAL A 182 2.99 15.97 -17.50
N THR A 183 2.36 14.98 -18.13
CA THR A 183 1.74 15.10 -19.46
C THR A 183 0.24 15.08 -19.29
N GLU A 184 -0.47 16.09 -19.83
CA GLU A 184 -1.89 16.33 -19.53
C GLU A 184 -2.74 16.46 -20.79
N GLY A 185 -3.97 15.95 -20.75
CA GLY A 185 -4.99 16.18 -21.79
C GLY A 185 -4.55 15.73 -23.17
N GLU A 186 -4.68 16.59 -24.19
CA GLU A 186 -4.35 16.29 -25.58
C GLU A 186 -2.86 15.97 -25.79
N ALA A 187 -1.96 16.49 -24.95
CA ALA A 187 -0.53 16.16 -25.02
C ALA A 187 -0.26 14.67 -24.77
N LEU A 188 -1.19 13.93 -24.17
CA LEU A 188 -1.11 12.47 -24.08
C LEU A 188 -1.15 11.80 -25.46
N LEU A 189 -1.98 12.31 -26.38
CA LEU A 189 -2.05 11.80 -27.75
C LEU A 189 -0.77 12.10 -28.53
N GLU A 190 -0.22 13.32 -28.38
CA GLU A 190 1.05 13.70 -29.00
C GLU A 190 2.21 12.82 -28.55
N LYS A 191 2.13 12.32 -27.29
CA LYS A 191 3.10 11.40 -26.70
C LYS A 191 2.76 9.93 -26.88
N ASN A 192 1.79 9.61 -27.73
CA ASN A 192 1.34 8.25 -28.00
C ASN A 192 0.92 7.49 -26.73
N LEU A 193 0.01 8.12 -25.94
CA LEU A 193 -0.62 7.55 -24.74
C LEU A 193 -2.15 7.52 -24.90
N PRO A 194 -2.66 6.90 -25.98
CA PRO A 194 -4.06 7.03 -26.39
C PRO A 194 -5.03 6.35 -25.44
N LEU A 195 -4.65 5.26 -24.76
CA LEU A 195 -5.54 4.57 -23.82
C LEU A 195 -5.74 5.40 -22.55
N ILE A 196 -4.68 6.05 -22.04
CA ILE A 196 -4.79 6.95 -20.89
C ILE A 196 -5.73 8.12 -21.22
N HIS A 197 -5.54 8.74 -22.41
CA HIS A 197 -6.39 9.80 -22.89
C HIS A 197 -7.85 9.35 -23.01
N THR A 198 -8.08 8.21 -23.68
CA THR A 198 -9.43 7.71 -23.99
C THR A 198 -10.23 7.39 -22.72
N VAL A 199 -9.63 6.78 -21.70
CA VAL A 199 -10.31 6.49 -20.44
C VAL A 199 -10.69 7.79 -19.73
N GLY A 200 -9.78 8.78 -19.68
CA GLY A 200 -9.99 9.99 -18.89
C GLY A 200 -10.71 11.13 -19.59
N ARG A 201 -10.89 11.09 -20.93
CA ARG A 201 -11.46 12.22 -21.70
C ARG A 201 -12.90 12.57 -21.36
N ALA A 202 -13.66 11.62 -20.81
CA ALA A 202 -15.04 11.81 -20.41
C ALA A 202 -15.19 12.60 -19.11
N ALA A 203 -14.12 12.72 -18.33
CA ALA A 203 -14.13 13.47 -17.09
C ALA A 203 -13.94 14.97 -17.31
N ARG A 204 -14.50 15.79 -16.40
CA ARG A 204 -14.26 17.24 -16.42
C ARG A 204 -12.79 17.60 -16.17
N ARG A 205 -12.10 16.78 -15.38
CA ARG A 205 -10.68 16.94 -15.05
C ARG A 205 -9.83 16.17 -16.05
N ALA A 206 -8.89 16.85 -16.69
CA ALA A 206 -8.06 16.26 -17.72
C ALA A 206 -7.22 15.07 -17.22
N PRO A 207 -7.13 13.98 -18.03
CA PRO A 207 -6.26 12.85 -17.72
C PRO A 207 -4.79 13.27 -17.76
N ARG A 208 -3.95 12.56 -16.98
CA ARG A 208 -2.52 12.84 -16.86
C ARG A 208 -1.69 11.58 -16.85
N LEU A 209 -0.45 11.68 -17.33
CA LEU A 209 0.63 10.77 -16.96
C LEU A 209 1.62 11.52 -16.09
N ILE A 210 1.91 10.98 -14.90
CA ILE A 210 2.93 11.46 -13.97
C ILE A 210 4.16 10.57 -14.12
N ASP A 211 5.33 11.14 -14.42
CA ASP A 211 6.63 10.44 -14.54
C ASP A 211 7.61 11.05 -13.53
N LEU A 212 7.82 10.36 -12.39
CA LEU A 212 8.76 10.75 -11.35
C LEU A 212 10.05 9.95 -11.54
N ARG A 213 11.21 10.60 -11.36
CA ARG A 213 12.54 9.99 -11.48
C ARG A 213 13.46 10.42 -10.35
N TRP A 214 14.17 9.45 -9.78
CA TRP A 214 15.12 9.65 -8.69
C TRP A 214 16.28 8.65 -8.79
N GLY A 215 17.45 9.02 -8.23
CA GLY A 215 18.66 8.20 -8.29
C GLY A 215 19.37 8.28 -9.63
N ALA A 216 20.67 8.01 -9.62
CA ALA A 216 21.54 8.08 -10.81
C ALA A 216 22.39 6.82 -10.99
N THR A 217 22.48 5.98 -9.98
CA THR A 217 23.28 4.75 -9.91
C THR A 217 22.42 3.55 -9.54
N GLY A 218 23.01 2.38 -9.55
CA GLY A 218 22.31 1.14 -9.25
C GLY A 218 21.35 0.66 -10.35
N PRO A 219 20.63 -0.43 -10.12
CA PRO A 219 19.69 -1.01 -11.07
C PRO A 219 18.49 -0.08 -11.31
N LYS A 220 17.93 -0.18 -12.51
CA LYS A 220 16.75 0.58 -12.93
C LYS A 220 15.48 -0.12 -12.45
N LEU A 221 14.79 0.46 -11.49
CA LEU A 221 13.49 0.00 -11.00
C LEU A 221 12.38 0.93 -11.48
N THR A 222 11.42 0.39 -12.23
CA THR A 222 10.22 1.14 -12.62
C THR A 222 8.99 0.64 -11.87
N LEU A 223 8.35 1.54 -11.12
CA LEU A 223 7.08 1.32 -10.45
C LEU A 223 5.95 1.93 -11.28
N VAL A 224 4.88 1.18 -11.51
CA VAL A 224 3.70 1.65 -12.25
C VAL A 224 2.47 1.53 -11.38
N GLY A 225 1.75 2.63 -11.14
CA GLY A 225 0.60 2.66 -10.22
C GLY A 225 -0.70 3.03 -10.93
N LYS A 226 -1.75 2.18 -10.87
CA LYS A 226 -3.09 2.55 -11.34
C LYS A 226 -3.58 3.78 -10.58
N GLY A 227 -3.85 4.87 -11.32
CA GLY A 227 -4.29 6.15 -10.78
C GLY A 227 -5.73 6.52 -11.20
N VAL A 228 -6.65 5.57 -11.22
CA VAL A 228 -8.07 5.84 -11.48
C VAL A 228 -8.68 6.47 -10.23
N ILE A 229 -8.82 7.79 -10.24
CA ILE A 229 -9.22 8.59 -9.06
C ILE A 229 -10.61 8.22 -8.55
N PHE A 230 -11.52 8.01 -9.50
CA PHE A 230 -12.86 7.50 -9.23
C PHE A 230 -13.32 6.69 -10.43
N ASP A 231 -13.89 5.53 -10.17
CA ASP A 231 -14.38 4.64 -11.22
C ASP A 231 -15.88 4.47 -11.14
N THR A 232 -16.61 5.07 -12.08
CA THR A 232 -18.05 4.88 -12.23
C THR A 232 -18.41 3.58 -12.96
N GLY A 233 -17.39 2.92 -13.59
CA GLY A 233 -17.58 1.86 -14.56
C GLY A 233 -17.71 2.38 -16.00
N GLY A 234 -17.72 3.68 -16.21
CA GLY A 234 -18.03 4.28 -17.52
C GLY A 234 -19.46 3.96 -17.95
N LEU A 235 -19.68 3.65 -19.21
CA LEU A 235 -21.01 3.30 -19.71
C LEU A 235 -21.52 1.95 -19.22
N ASN A 236 -20.63 1.02 -18.80
CA ASN A 236 -20.98 -0.16 -18.02
C ASN A 236 -21.08 0.20 -16.53
N LEU A 237 -22.02 1.09 -16.20
CA LEU A 237 -22.14 1.75 -14.91
C LEU A 237 -22.21 0.73 -13.76
N LYS A 238 -21.37 0.94 -12.74
CA LYS A 238 -21.33 0.10 -11.54
C LYS A 238 -22.63 0.18 -10.74
N PRO A 239 -23.09 -0.93 -10.12
CA PRO A 239 -24.10 -0.86 -9.07
C PRO A 239 -23.66 0.09 -7.93
N GLY A 240 -24.62 0.83 -7.35
CA GLY A 240 -24.33 1.85 -6.33
C GLY A 240 -23.49 1.35 -5.16
N ALA A 241 -23.73 0.13 -4.67
CA ALA A 241 -22.95 -0.45 -3.58
C ALA A 241 -21.47 -0.70 -3.96
N SER A 242 -21.19 -1.05 -5.22
CA SER A 242 -19.84 -1.23 -5.74
C SER A 242 -19.16 0.12 -5.99
N MET A 243 -19.90 1.12 -6.48
CA MET A 243 -19.39 2.45 -6.79
C MET A 243 -19.04 3.24 -5.53
N ALA A 244 -19.75 3.07 -4.43
CA ALA A 244 -19.61 3.87 -3.20
C ALA A 244 -18.18 3.92 -2.64
N LEU A 245 -17.33 2.94 -2.95
CA LEU A 245 -15.96 2.85 -2.46
C LEU A 245 -14.91 3.22 -3.52
N MET A 246 -15.30 3.65 -4.71
CA MET A 246 -14.38 3.80 -5.84
C MET A 246 -13.39 4.97 -5.74
N LYS A 247 -13.46 5.80 -4.70
CA LYS A 247 -12.35 6.70 -4.36
C LYS A 247 -11.03 5.94 -4.07
N LYS A 248 -11.10 4.65 -3.73
CA LYS A 248 -9.94 3.79 -3.51
C LYS A 248 -9.27 3.31 -4.80
N ASP A 249 -9.84 3.56 -5.96
CA ASP A 249 -9.40 2.93 -7.20
C ASP A 249 -8.08 3.49 -7.75
N MET A 250 -7.53 4.48 -7.10
CA MET A 250 -6.17 4.98 -7.22
C MET A 250 -5.20 4.37 -6.17
N GLY A 251 -5.60 3.31 -5.49
CA GLY A 251 -4.81 2.64 -4.45
C GLY A 251 -3.48 2.09 -4.97
N GLY A 252 -3.41 1.73 -6.26
CA GLY A 252 -2.14 1.37 -6.91
C GLY A 252 -1.17 2.55 -6.96
N ALA A 253 -1.63 3.72 -7.42
CA ALA A 253 -0.84 4.95 -7.44
C ALA A 253 -0.40 5.39 -6.03
N ALA A 254 -1.31 5.33 -5.06
CA ALA A 254 -1.01 5.65 -3.67
C ALA A 254 0.07 4.72 -3.09
N THR A 255 -0.02 3.41 -3.39
CA THR A 255 0.95 2.41 -2.93
C THR A 255 2.34 2.65 -3.54
N VAL A 256 2.45 2.93 -4.85
CA VAL A 256 3.76 3.20 -5.47
C VAL A 256 4.36 4.52 -4.99
N LEU A 257 3.58 5.55 -4.67
CA LEU A 257 4.08 6.79 -4.07
C LEU A 257 4.58 6.57 -2.63
N GLY A 258 3.85 5.80 -1.83
CA GLY A 258 4.29 5.40 -0.49
C GLY A 258 5.58 4.58 -0.52
N LEU A 259 5.69 3.62 -1.45
CA LEU A 259 6.90 2.82 -1.64
C LEU A 259 8.07 3.68 -2.17
N ALA A 260 7.81 4.58 -3.11
CA ALA A 260 8.83 5.52 -3.61
C ALA A 260 9.37 6.41 -2.46
N HIS A 261 8.48 6.88 -1.56
CA HIS A 261 8.94 7.57 -0.34
C HIS A 261 9.89 6.70 0.47
N MET A 262 9.53 5.43 0.73
CA MET A 262 10.37 4.52 1.51
C MET A 262 11.74 4.30 0.87
N ILE A 263 11.77 4.04 -0.45
CA ILE A 263 13.00 3.83 -1.22
C ILE A 263 13.91 5.08 -1.16
N MET A 264 13.35 6.26 -1.43
CA MET A 264 14.09 7.53 -1.43
C MET A 264 14.54 7.95 -0.03
N ALA A 265 13.70 7.74 1.01
CA ALA A 265 14.04 8.08 2.39
C ALA A 265 15.14 7.18 2.98
N LEU A 266 15.29 5.96 2.46
CA LEU A 266 16.33 5.00 2.81
C LEU A 266 17.58 5.10 1.93
N ASP A 267 17.59 6.06 1.00
CA ASP A 267 18.70 6.29 0.06
C ASP A 267 19.17 4.99 -0.63
N MET A 268 18.23 4.16 -1.07
CA MET A 268 18.54 2.89 -1.74
C MET A 268 19.25 3.15 -3.06
N ASP A 269 20.32 2.41 -3.38
CA ASP A 269 21.08 2.59 -4.61
C ASP A 269 20.34 2.02 -5.84
N VAL A 270 19.32 2.74 -6.29
CA VAL A 270 18.51 2.40 -7.46
C VAL A 270 18.22 3.62 -8.32
N GLN A 271 18.09 3.41 -9.64
CA GLN A 271 17.51 4.40 -10.55
C GLN A 271 15.99 4.19 -10.56
N LEU A 272 15.30 4.93 -9.69
CA LEU A 272 13.84 4.79 -9.53
C LEU A 272 13.10 5.62 -10.57
N ARG A 273 12.14 4.99 -11.25
CA ARG A 273 11.10 5.64 -12.05
C ARG A 273 9.73 5.26 -11.52
N VAL A 274 8.82 6.24 -11.40
CA VAL A 274 7.42 5.98 -11.03
C VAL A 274 6.51 6.55 -12.11
N LEU A 275 5.67 5.70 -12.70
CA LEU A 275 4.68 6.08 -13.71
C LEU A 275 3.27 5.92 -13.15
N ILE A 276 2.48 6.99 -13.22
CA ILE A 276 1.10 6.98 -12.74
C ILE A 276 0.19 7.57 -13.82
N PRO A 277 -0.58 6.73 -14.53
CA PRO A 277 -1.69 7.19 -15.35
C PRO A 277 -2.85 7.62 -14.43
N ALA A 278 -3.03 8.94 -14.28
CA ALA A 278 -4.04 9.54 -13.41
C ALA A 278 -5.25 9.97 -14.23
N VAL A 279 -6.39 9.32 -14.02
CA VAL A 279 -7.64 9.52 -14.78
C VAL A 279 -8.87 9.41 -13.89
N GLU A 280 -10.02 9.86 -14.36
CA GLU A 280 -11.33 9.53 -13.81
C GLU A 280 -12.15 8.82 -14.88
N ASN A 281 -12.71 7.65 -14.59
CA ASN A 281 -13.61 6.94 -15.48
C ASN A 281 -15.03 7.45 -15.27
N ALA A 282 -15.47 8.36 -16.14
CA ALA A 282 -16.71 9.10 -16.00
C ALA A 282 -17.69 8.79 -17.12
N VAL A 283 -18.98 9.13 -16.88
CA VAL A 283 -20.06 9.00 -17.85
C VAL A 283 -20.31 10.35 -18.54
N ALA A 284 -20.03 10.42 -19.85
CA ALA A 284 -20.28 11.60 -20.66
C ALA A 284 -20.53 11.21 -22.13
N GLY A 285 -20.85 12.19 -22.97
CA GLY A 285 -21.17 11.95 -24.39
C GLY A 285 -19.98 11.47 -25.22
N ASP A 286 -18.76 11.75 -24.80
CA ASP A 286 -17.48 11.39 -25.43
C ASP A 286 -16.78 10.20 -24.74
N ALA A 287 -17.46 9.53 -23.79
CA ALA A 287 -16.96 8.31 -23.16
C ALA A 287 -16.73 7.20 -24.21
N PHE A 288 -15.71 6.36 -24.00
CA PHE A 288 -15.53 5.15 -24.79
C PHE A 288 -16.61 4.12 -24.47
N ARG A 289 -16.92 3.24 -25.43
CA ARG A 289 -18.13 2.41 -25.43
C ARG A 289 -17.80 0.93 -25.56
N PRO A 290 -18.66 0.04 -25.08
CA PRO A 290 -18.60 -1.38 -25.48
C PRO A 290 -18.68 -1.51 -27.00
N GLY A 291 -17.77 -2.33 -27.57
CA GLY A 291 -17.60 -2.52 -29.02
C GLY A 291 -16.62 -1.55 -29.70
N ASP A 292 -16.15 -0.50 -29.02
CA ASP A 292 -15.06 0.33 -29.53
C ASP A 292 -13.77 -0.49 -29.64
N ILE A 293 -12.96 -0.22 -30.68
CA ILE A 293 -11.60 -0.77 -30.81
C ILE A 293 -10.60 0.37 -30.60
N LEU A 294 -9.79 0.24 -29.58
CA LEU A 294 -8.81 1.26 -29.20
C LEU A 294 -7.39 0.84 -29.59
N HIS A 295 -6.56 1.80 -29.94
CA HIS A 295 -5.14 1.60 -30.19
C HIS A 295 -4.35 1.90 -28.92
N SER A 296 -3.37 1.06 -28.60
CA SER A 296 -2.44 1.28 -27.50
C SER A 296 -1.14 1.92 -27.96
N ARG A 297 -0.33 2.41 -27.00
CA ARG A 297 1.05 2.89 -27.26
C ARG A 297 1.89 1.86 -28.01
N LYS A 298 1.76 0.58 -27.66
CA LYS A 298 2.50 -0.52 -28.27
C LYS A 298 2.07 -0.83 -29.72
N GLY A 299 0.95 -0.26 -30.17
CA GLY A 299 0.36 -0.51 -31.49
C GLY A 299 -0.65 -1.66 -31.48
N LEU A 300 -0.82 -2.38 -30.38
CA LEU A 300 -1.86 -3.41 -30.25
C LEU A 300 -3.24 -2.76 -30.20
N THR A 301 -4.20 -3.39 -30.88
CA THR A 301 -5.62 -3.01 -30.83
C THR A 301 -6.33 -3.76 -29.69
N VAL A 302 -7.27 -3.05 -29.03
CA VAL A 302 -8.03 -3.60 -27.89
C VAL A 302 -9.50 -3.41 -28.14
N GLU A 303 -10.26 -4.53 -28.22
CA GLU A 303 -11.72 -4.50 -28.21
C GLU A 303 -12.20 -4.21 -26.79
N ILE A 304 -13.10 -3.26 -26.65
CA ILE A 304 -13.73 -2.89 -25.39
C ILE A 304 -15.00 -3.70 -25.21
N ASN A 305 -14.97 -4.74 -24.40
CA ASN A 305 -16.16 -5.48 -24.02
C ASN A 305 -16.78 -4.98 -22.71
N ASN A 306 -15.98 -4.29 -21.87
CA ASN A 306 -16.47 -3.70 -20.64
C ASN A 306 -15.70 -2.42 -20.30
N THR A 307 -16.38 -1.28 -20.21
CA THR A 307 -15.80 0.00 -19.85
C THR A 307 -15.41 0.08 -18.36
N ASP A 308 -15.86 -0.86 -17.52
CA ASP A 308 -15.48 -1.07 -16.11
C ASP A 308 -14.16 -1.86 -15.97
N ALA A 309 -13.50 -2.15 -17.07
CA ALA A 309 -12.14 -2.72 -17.12
C ALA A 309 -11.14 -1.69 -17.69
N GLU A 310 -11.24 -0.45 -17.25
CA GLU A 310 -10.46 0.72 -17.65
C GLU A 310 -9.04 0.72 -17.09
N GLY A 311 -8.87 0.17 -15.88
CA GLY A 311 -7.58 0.18 -15.17
C GLY A 311 -6.47 -0.51 -15.94
N ARG A 312 -6.75 -1.63 -16.61
CA ARG A 312 -5.78 -2.31 -17.45
C ARG A 312 -5.46 -1.55 -18.74
N LEU A 313 -6.37 -0.72 -19.23
CA LEU A 313 -6.14 0.12 -20.40
C LEU A 313 -5.13 1.23 -20.10
N VAL A 314 -5.33 1.96 -18.99
CA VAL A 314 -4.39 3.03 -18.61
C VAL A 314 -3.02 2.47 -18.21
N LEU A 315 -2.99 1.28 -17.60
CA LEU A 315 -1.73 0.60 -17.28
C LEU A 315 -1.00 0.12 -18.54
N ALA A 316 -1.71 -0.30 -19.58
CA ALA A 316 -1.12 -0.79 -20.82
C ALA A 316 -0.17 0.25 -21.46
N ASP A 317 -0.61 1.49 -21.61
CA ASP A 317 0.23 2.57 -22.15
C ASP A 317 1.41 2.88 -21.23
N ALA A 318 1.17 2.92 -19.90
CA ALA A 318 2.22 3.19 -18.92
C ALA A 318 3.28 2.07 -18.86
N LEU A 319 2.85 0.80 -18.96
CA LEU A 319 3.76 -0.36 -18.99
C LEU A 319 4.57 -0.41 -20.29
N ALA A 320 3.96 -0.16 -21.45
CA ALA A 320 4.69 -0.07 -22.72
C ALA A 320 5.75 1.05 -22.67
N LEU A 321 5.40 2.22 -22.12
CA LEU A 321 6.36 3.31 -21.93
C LEU A 321 7.47 2.94 -20.93
N ALA A 322 7.16 2.15 -19.90
CA ALA A 322 8.15 1.68 -18.94
C ALA A 322 9.16 0.73 -19.59
N ASP A 323 8.67 -0.23 -20.38
CA ASP A 323 9.46 -1.29 -21.01
C ASP A 323 10.45 -0.78 -22.06
N GLU A 324 10.10 0.32 -22.75
CA GLU A 324 10.95 0.97 -23.77
C GLU A 324 12.32 1.43 -23.24
N GLU A 325 12.46 1.67 -21.92
CA GLU A 325 13.74 2.07 -21.32
C GLU A 325 14.58 0.89 -20.82
N ASN A 326 14.10 -0.34 -21.05
CA ASN A 326 14.76 -1.57 -20.62
C ASN A 326 15.19 -1.52 -19.13
N PRO A 327 14.25 -1.36 -18.19
CA PRO A 327 14.58 -1.40 -16.78
C PRO A 327 14.95 -2.83 -16.33
N ASP A 328 15.72 -2.94 -15.25
CA ASP A 328 16.07 -4.23 -14.66
C ASP A 328 14.85 -4.91 -14.04
N HIS A 329 13.85 -4.13 -13.61
CA HIS A 329 12.56 -4.67 -13.19
C HIS A 329 11.42 -3.65 -13.33
N ILE A 330 10.24 -4.11 -13.74
CA ILE A 330 8.98 -3.37 -13.69
C ILE A 330 8.05 -3.99 -12.65
N VAL A 331 7.56 -3.15 -11.72
CA VAL A 331 6.55 -3.59 -10.75
C VAL A 331 5.31 -2.70 -10.87
N SER A 332 4.14 -3.30 -11.08
CA SER A 332 2.88 -2.56 -11.11
C SER A 332 1.98 -2.90 -9.93
N PHE A 333 1.28 -1.87 -9.43
CA PHE A 333 0.25 -2.00 -8.40
C PHE A 333 -1.07 -1.45 -8.93
N ALA A 334 -2.14 -2.22 -8.78
CA ALA A 334 -3.46 -1.78 -9.18
C ALA A 334 -4.57 -2.39 -8.30
N THR A 335 -5.60 -1.62 -8.04
CA THR A 335 -6.89 -2.09 -7.55
C THR A 335 -7.68 -2.61 -8.75
N LEU A 336 -7.23 -3.74 -9.32
CA LEU A 336 -7.58 -4.09 -10.69
C LEU A 336 -8.85 -4.94 -10.77
N THR A 337 -8.94 -6.01 -9.96
CA THR A 337 -10.04 -6.95 -10.11
C THR A 337 -10.75 -7.27 -8.80
N GLY A 338 -12.09 -7.43 -8.90
CA GLY A 338 -12.85 -8.03 -7.81
C GLY A 338 -12.52 -9.51 -7.61
N ALA A 339 -12.08 -10.20 -8.68
CA ALA A 339 -11.73 -11.61 -8.67
C ALA A 339 -10.54 -11.91 -7.74
N ALA A 340 -9.52 -11.06 -7.71
CA ALA A 340 -8.39 -11.19 -6.81
C ALA A 340 -8.83 -11.17 -5.34
N ARG A 341 -9.65 -10.19 -4.94
CA ARG A 341 -10.18 -10.09 -3.58
C ARG A 341 -11.06 -11.28 -3.21
N VAL A 342 -11.87 -11.78 -4.14
CA VAL A 342 -12.73 -12.97 -3.89
C VAL A 342 -11.87 -14.21 -3.65
N ALA A 343 -10.71 -14.32 -4.34
CA ALA A 343 -9.83 -15.46 -4.21
C ALA A 343 -9.05 -15.49 -2.88
N VAL A 344 -8.53 -14.34 -2.41
CA VAL A 344 -7.57 -14.28 -1.28
C VAL A 344 -8.02 -13.40 -0.11
N GLY A 345 -9.22 -12.82 -0.17
CA GLY A 345 -9.73 -11.90 0.86
C GLY A 345 -9.14 -10.49 0.77
N PRO A 346 -9.49 -9.60 1.75
CA PRO A 346 -9.08 -8.20 1.71
C PRO A 346 -7.68 -7.93 2.25
N ASP A 347 -7.05 -8.89 2.93
CA ASP A 347 -5.80 -8.67 3.68
C ASP A 347 -4.55 -9.13 2.93
N ILE A 348 -4.68 -10.07 2.01
CA ILE A 348 -3.57 -10.63 1.23
C ILE A 348 -3.48 -9.91 -0.11
N ALA A 349 -2.26 -9.50 -0.52
CA ALA A 349 -2.03 -8.94 -1.85
C ALA A 349 -1.63 -10.07 -2.81
N PRO A 350 -2.49 -10.48 -3.77
CA PRO A 350 -2.05 -11.41 -4.79
C PRO A 350 -1.12 -10.71 -5.77
N PHE A 351 -0.11 -11.45 -6.22
CA PHE A 351 0.84 -10.96 -7.21
C PHE A 351 1.14 -12.01 -8.28
N PHE A 352 1.63 -11.52 -9.41
CA PHE A 352 2.09 -12.29 -10.55
C PHE A 352 3.52 -11.86 -10.86
N SER A 353 4.39 -12.79 -11.24
CA SER A 353 5.78 -12.44 -11.59
C SER A 353 6.32 -13.36 -12.66
N THR A 354 7.08 -12.76 -13.60
CA THR A 354 7.91 -13.48 -14.57
C THR A 354 9.32 -13.75 -14.01
N ASP A 355 9.66 -13.20 -12.85
CA ASP A 355 10.94 -13.35 -12.16
C ASP A 355 10.80 -14.27 -10.95
N GLU A 356 11.43 -15.43 -10.99
CA GLU A 356 11.40 -16.43 -9.90
C GLU A 356 12.18 -15.98 -8.66
N THR A 357 13.25 -15.22 -8.85
CA THR A 357 14.07 -14.71 -7.73
C THR A 357 13.27 -13.73 -6.91
N LEU A 358 12.66 -12.71 -7.56
CA LEU A 358 11.80 -11.75 -6.86
C LEU A 358 10.58 -12.46 -6.26
N ALA A 359 9.93 -13.37 -6.98
CA ALA A 359 8.75 -14.07 -6.48
C ALA A 359 9.02 -14.87 -5.20
N THR A 360 10.15 -15.58 -5.15
CA THR A 360 10.57 -16.36 -3.98
C THR A 360 10.95 -15.45 -2.81
N THR A 361 11.68 -14.39 -3.10
CA THR A 361 12.12 -13.41 -2.08
C THR A 361 10.94 -12.66 -1.48
N LEU A 362 9.93 -12.28 -2.29
CA LEU A 362 8.68 -11.67 -1.84
C LEU A 362 7.91 -12.57 -0.86
N ALA A 363 7.80 -13.86 -1.17
CA ALA A 363 7.09 -14.80 -0.31
C ALA A 363 7.76 -14.91 1.08
N GLN A 364 9.09 -14.87 1.13
CA GLN A 364 9.85 -14.85 2.38
C GLN A 364 9.68 -13.50 3.12
N ALA A 365 9.94 -12.39 2.44
CA ALA A 365 9.87 -11.04 2.98
C ALA A 365 8.50 -10.70 3.57
N ALA A 366 7.42 -11.16 2.95
CA ALA A 366 6.05 -10.94 3.42
C ALA A 366 5.81 -11.44 4.85
N GLY A 367 6.40 -12.59 5.20
CA GLY A 367 6.34 -13.13 6.55
C GLY A 367 7.13 -12.31 7.57
N GLU A 368 8.31 -11.83 7.17
CA GLU A 368 9.22 -11.03 8.02
C GLU A 368 8.59 -9.69 8.41
N VAL A 369 7.98 -8.98 7.44
CA VAL A 369 7.43 -7.64 7.65
C VAL A 369 5.91 -7.59 7.86
N ALA A 370 5.26 -8.73 8.05
CA ALA A 370 3.82 -8.84 8.25
C ALA A 370 2.97 -8.10 7.18
N ASP A 371 3.39 -8.24 5.91
CA ASP A 371 2.68 -7.69 4.74
C ASP A 371 2.38 -8.84 3.78
N PRO A 372 1.28 -9.59 4.01
CA PRO A 372 1.04 -10.87 3.37
C PRO A 372 0.78 -10.72 1.86
N VAL A 373 1.49 -11.51 1.07
CA VAL A 373 1.33 -11.61 -0.38
C VAL A 373 1.10 -13.06 -0.78
N TRP A 374 0.50 -13.28 -1.96
CA TRP A 374 0.30 -14.62 -2.49
C TRP A 374 0.49 -14.64 -4.01
N ARG A 375 1.38 -15.53 -4.50
CA ARG A 375 1.63 -15.64 -5.94
C ARG A 375 0.51 -16.37 -6.66
N LEU A 376 -0.04 -15.76 -7.71
CA LEU A 376 -0.90 -16.36 -8.71
C LEU A 376 -0.12 -16.55 -10.02
N PRO A 377 -0.45 -17.56 -10.87
CA PRO A 377 0.30 -17.84 -12.08
C PRO A 377 -0.11 -16.94 -13.25
N PHE A 378 0.85 -16.60 -14.09
CA PHE A 378 0.60 -16.28 -15.49
C PHE A 378 0.35 -17.61 -16.24
N HIS A 379 -0.92 -18.02 -16.35
CA HIS A 379 -1.26 -19.31 -16.96
C HIS A 379 -1.46 -19.16 -18.46
N ASP A 380 -0.46 -19.51 -19.25
CA ASP A 380 -0.41 -19.24 -20.70
C ASP A 380 -1.60 -19.82 -21.49
N ALA A 381 -2.19 -20.96 -21.03
CA ALA A 381 -3.38 -21.51 -21.68
C ALA A 381 -4.59 -20.55 -21.66
N TYR A 382 -4.60 -19.55 -20.77
CA TYR A 382 -5.67 -18.56 -20.71
C TYR A 382 -5.40 -17.33 -21.61
N GLU A 383 -4.28 -17.25 -22.32
CA GLU A 383 -4.04 -16.22 -23.34
C GLU A 383 -5.14 -16.19 -24.40
N ALA A 384 -5.60 -17.36 -24.84
CA ALA A 384 -6.69 -17.45 -25.82
C ALA A 384 -8.01 -16.80 -25.34
N MET A 385 -8.20 -16.60 -24.03
CA MET A 385 -9.39 -15.92 -23.49
C MET A 385 -9.39 -14.42 -23.76
N ILE A 386 -8.21 -13.81 -23.89
CA ILE A 386 -8.06 -12.37 -24.12
C ILE A 386 -7.82 -12.03 -25.61
N GLU A 387 -8.00 -12.98 -26.52
CA GLU A 387 -7.83 -12.83 -27.97
C GLU A 387 -9.21 -12.92 -28.67
N PRO A 388 -9.88 -11.79 -28.95
CA PRO A 388 -11.27 -11.78 -29.39
C PRO A 388 -11.46 -12.11 -30.89
N GLY A 389 -10.40 -11.99 -31.69
CA GLY A 389 -10.42 -12.28 -33.13
C GLY A 389 -10.76 -11.11 -34.04
N ILE A 390 -11.29 -9.97 -33.53
CA ILE A 390 -11.52 -8.75 -34.32
C ILE A 390 -10.52 -7.64 -33.98
N ALA A 391 -9.87 -7.77 -32.82
CA ALA A 391 -8.74 -6.96 -32.35
C ALA A 391 -7.64 -7.88 -31.84
N ASP A 392 -6.48 -7.36 -31.51
CA ASP A 392 -5.40 -8.16 -30.93
C ASP A 392 -5.75 -8.64 -29.52
N LEU A 393 -6.44 -7.81 -28.73
CA LEU A 393 -6.80 -8.08 -27.35
C LEU A 393 -8.25 -7.73 -27.03
N ASP A 394 -8.81 -8.42 -26.02
CA ASP A 394 -10.08 -8.13 -25.38
C ASP A 394 -9.81 -7.61 -23.97
N ASN A 395 -10.39 -6.45 -23.60
CA ASN A 395 -10.19 -5.90 -22.26
C ASN A 395 -10.96 -6.63 -21.16
N ALA A 396 -12.00 -7.37 -21.50
CA ALA A 396 -12.88 -8.05 -20.55
C ALA A 396 -13.46 -9.35 -21.12
N PRO A 397 -12.67 -10.44 -21.14
CA PRO A 397 -13.07 -11.70 -21.72
C PRO A 397 -14.35 -12.25 -21.06
N LYS A 398 -15.14 -12.96 -21.84
CA LYS A 398 -16.40 -13.57 -21.41
C LYS A 398 -16.17 -14.65 -20.34
N GLY A 399 -17.12 -14.75 -19.42
CA GLY A 399 -17.12 -15.76 -18.36
C GLY A 399 -16.81 -15.18 -16.98
N GLY A 400 -17.05 -15.99 -15.93
CA GLY A 400 -16.89 -15.57 -14.53
C GLY A 400 -15.61 -16.06 -13.85
N PHE A 401 -14.73 -16.77 -14.58
CA PHE A 401 -13.57 -17.42 -13.99
C PHE A 401 -12.26 -16.74 -14.37
N ALA A 402 -11.25 -16.91 -13.50
CA ALA A 402 -9.87 -16.49 -13.71
C ALA A 402 -9.66 -14.98 -13.98
N GLY A 403 -10.58 -14.11 -13.57
CA GLY A 403 -10.55 -12.68 -13.89
C GLY A 403 -9.26 -11.97 -13.47
N ALA A 404 -8.64 -12.36 -12.35
CA ALA A 404 -7.35 -11.82 -11.94
C ALA A 404 -6.22 -12.27 -12.87
N ILE A 405 -6.23 -13.55 -13.29
CA ILE A 405 -5.20 -14.11 -14.18
C ILE A 405 -5.30 -13.50 -15.58
N THR A 406 -6.51 -13.41 -16.15
CA THR A 406 -6.71 -12.80 -17.48
C THR A 406 -6.35 -11.32 -17.50
N ALA A 407 -6.62 -10.57 -16.41
CA ALA A 407 -6.20 -9.20 -16.27
C ALA A 407 -4.67 -9.06 -16.23
N ALA A 408 -3.99 -9.93 -15.47
CA ALA A 408 -2.54 -9.96 -15.39
C ALA A 408 -1.90 -10.35 -16.74
N LEU A 409 -2.46 -11.34 -17.44
CA LEU A 409 -2.03 -11.73 -18.80
C LEU A 409 -2.18 -10.58 -19.79
N PHE A 410 -3.31 -9.84 -19.73
CA PHE A 410 -3.50 -8.64 -20.55
C PHE A 410 -2.38 -7.63 -20.31
N LEU A 411 -2.03 -7.34 -19.05
CA LEU A 411 -0.94 -6.41 -18.73
C LEU A 411 0.43 -6.92 -19.22
N ARG A 412 0.70 -8.22 -19.09
CA ARG A 412 1.93 -8.86 -19.54
C ARG A 412 2.20 -8.63 -21.04
N ARG A 413 1.16 -8.49 -21.88
CA ARG A 413 1.31 -8.20 -23.33
C ARG A 413 1.97 -6.87 -23.62
N PHE A 414 2.05 -5.97 -22.65
CA PHE A 414 2.65 -4.65 -22.78
C PHE A 414 4.08 -4.56 -22.21
N VAL A 415 4.62 -5.67 -21.69
CA VAL A 415 6.00 -5.79 -21.21
C VAL A 415 6.66 -6.96 -21.92
N GLU A 416 7.73 -6.70 -22.67
CA GLU A 416 8.45 -7.72 -23.44
C GLU A 416 9.89 -7.90 -22.99
N ALA A 417 10.59 -6.81 -22.69
CA ALA A 417 12.03 -6.82 -22.43
C ALA A 417 12.35 -7.00 -20.95
N ALA A 418 11.61 -6.36 -20.07
CA ALA A 418 11.90 -6.33 -18.64
C ALA A 418 11.25 -7.50 -17.87
N PRO A 419 11.90 -8.01 -16.80
CA PRO A 419 11.21 -8.78 -15.78
C PRO A 419 10.02 -8.00 -15.21
N TYR A 420 8.87 -8.66 -15.04
CA TYR A 420 7.62 -8.00 -14.70
C TYR A 420 6.93 -8.66 -13.51
N THR A 421 6.54 -7.82 -12.54
CA THR A 421 5.72 -8.23 -11.40
C THR A 421 4.49 -7.32 -11.30
N HIS A 422 3.31 -7.91 -11.10
CA HIS A 422 2.06 -7.21 -10.94
C HIS A 422 1.40 -7.57 -9.62
N PHE A 423 0.96 -6.55 -8.84
CA PHE A 423 0.15 -6.70 -7.64
C PHE A 423 -1.29 -6.23 -7.90
N ASP A 424 -2.26 -7.13 -7.69
CA ASP A 424 -3.69 -6.80 -7.77
C ASP A 424 -4.24 -6.60 -6.35
N VAL A 425 -4.13 -5.38 -5.84
CA VAL A 425 -4.41 -5.04 -4.45
C VAL A 425 -5.86 -4.59 -4.22
N TYR A 426 -6.35 -4.74 -2.99
CA TYR A 426 -7.66 -4.19 -2.63
C TYR A 426 -7.62 -2.70 -2.27
N GLY A 427 -6.54 -2.25 -1.61
CA GLY A 427 -6.33 -0.85 -1.23
C GLY A 427 -7.28 -0.34 -0.14
N TRP A 428 -8.00 -1.20 0.56
CA TRP A 428 -8.98 -0.81 1.57
C TRP A 428 -9.08 -1.78 2.73
N GLN A 429 -9.04 -1.24 3.97
CA GLN A 429 -9.31 -1.97 5.20
C GLN A 429 -10.80 -1.86 5.56
N PRO A 430 -11.59 -2.93 5.43
CA PRO A 430 -13.04 -2.86 5.62
C PRO A 430 -13.48 -2.70 7.07
N SER A 431 -12.69 -3.22 8.01
CA SER A 431 -12.92 -3.15 9.45
C SER A 431 -11.61 -2.85 10.18
N PRO A 432 -11.63 -2.17 11.35
CA PRO A 432 -10.42 -1.91 12.09
C PRO A 432 -9.68 -3.19 12.51
N SER A 433 -8.36 -3.14 12.46
CA SER A 433 -7.44 -4.13 13.03
C SER A 433 -6.23 -3.41 13.65
N PRO A 434 -5.36 -4.06 14.43
CA PRO A 434 -4.21 -3.39 15.04
C PRO A 434 -3.38 -2.64 13.99
N ALA A 435 -3.02 -1.40 14.26
CA ALA A 435 -2.28 -0.48 13.37
C ALA A 435 -2.94 -0.21 12.00
N ARG A 436 -4.14 -0.73 11.74
CA ARG A 436 -4.90 -0.58 10.50
C ARG A 436 -6.34 -0.12 10.79
N PRO A 437 -6.62 1.19 10.89
CA PRO A 437 -7.99 1.67 10.99
C PRO A 437 -8.77 1.38 9.70
N LYS A 438 -10.09 1.37 9.79
CA LYS A 438 -10.94 1.30 8.59
C LYS A 438 -10.59 2.45 7.64
N GLY A 439 -10.35 2.14 6.38
CA GLY A 439 -9.97 3.15 5.38
C GLY A 439 -8.93 2.65 4.38
N GLY A 440 -8.25 3.60 3.73
CA GLY A 440 -7.16 3.31 2.81
C GLY A 440 -6.02 2.56 3.48
N VAL A 441 -5.43 1.61 2.76
CA VAL A 441 -4.29 0.81 3.22
C VAL A 441 -3.39 0.43 2.06
N GLY A 442 -2.08 0.50 2.26
CA GLY A 442 -1.08 -0.10 1.36
C GLY A 442 -0.99 -1.61 1.58
N GLN A 443 -0.75 -2.36 0.52
CA GLN A 443 -0.58 -3.82 0.55
C GLN A 443 0.57 -4.21 -0.37
N GLY A 444 1.46 -5.10 0.08
CA GLY A 444 2.61 -5.58 -0.67
C GLY A 444 3.81 -4.63 -0.75
N ALA A 445 3.65 -3.36 -0.34
CA ALA A 445 4.73 -2.36 -0.43
C ALA A 445 5.89 -2.65 0.52
N ARG A 446 5.61 -3.05 1.78
CA ARG A 446 6.66 -3.43 2.73
C ARG A 446 7.35 -4.73 2.35
N ALA A 447 6.57 -5.71 1.88
CA ALA A 447 7.12 -6.97 1.38
C ALA A 447 8.07 -6.72 0.20
N LEU A 448 7.69 -5.85 -0.74
CA LEU A 448 8.53 -5.49 -1.86
C LEU A 448 9.79 -4.72 -1.40
N LEU A 449 9.64 -3.71 -0.53
CA LEU A 449 10.78 -2.96 0.03
C LEU A 449 11.80 -3.90 0.69
N GLN A 450 11.33 -4.90 1.42
CA GLN A 450 12.17 -5.90 2.09
C GLN A 450 12.83 -6.86 1.08
N ALA A 451 12.16 -7.15 -0.03
CA ALA A 451 12.66 -8.07 -1.05
C ALA A 451 13.67 -7.45 -2.02
N LEU A 452 13.54 -6.13 -2.30
CA LEU A 452 14.34 -5.43 -3.31
C LEU A 452 15.87 -5.60 -3.16
N PRO A 453 16.49 -5.49 -1.96
CA PRO A 453 17.95 -5.61 -1.85
C PRO A 453 18.47 -6.94 -2.37
N LYS A 454 17.77 -8.04 -2.07
CA LYS A 454 18.17 -9.37 -2.54
C LYS A 454 17.78 -9.61 -4.00
N ALA A 455 16.68 -9.05 -4.45
CA ALA A 455 16.18 -9.24 -5.80
C ALA A 455 16.96 -8.44 -6.85
N LEU A 456 17.55 -7.32 -6.46
CA LEU A 456 18.30 -6.41 -7.32
C LEU A 456 19.80 -6.36 -7.02
N ASP A 457 20.30 -7.25 -6.15
CA ASP A 457 21.72 -7.34 -5.74
C ASP A 457 22.26 -5.98 -5.23
N LEU A 458 21.48 -5.31 -4.31
CA LEU A 458 21.82 -4.01 -3.72
C LEU A 458 22.74 -4.14 -2.49
#